data_b47169b653b8701242e70a89c5664811
#
_entry.id   b47169b653b8701242e70a89c5664811
#
_cell.length_a   1.000
_cell.length_b   1.000
_cell.length_c   1.000
_cell.angle_alpha   90.00
_cell.angle_beta   90.00
_cell.angle_gamma   90.00
#
_symmetry.space_group_name_H-M   'P 1'
#
loop_
_entity.id
_entity.type
_entity.pdbx_description
1 polymer ?
#
loop_
_entity_poly.entity_id
_entity_poly.type
_entity_poly.pdbx_seq_one_letter_code
_entity_poly.pdbx_strand_id
1 'polypeptide(L)'
;MADLHNLLWLQIDSMRFAGINPQITSHTARLADFRSGNLRPELRSGVSAWRLDMRDLTTPAGLFRVAALLMSVGTSLCLSSQTRAQQDSAVLFRNVRIFDGKSGALSAASNVLVRNTKIEKISTANITADAQAIDGGGRVLMPGLIDAHWHAMLVRPTPAAALGDVGYNNLLAASEATATLMRGFTTVRDMGGPSFGLKRAIDEDLVAGPRIYPSGAIITITSGHGDFRQLSDLPRTIGGMLSRMEQVGGSMVADSPDEVRVRAREQLMQGASQVKLTAGGGVASPFSPLDVSTFTEPELRAAVEAADNWGTYVATHAYTPVAIQRSIAAGVRCIEHGHLMDEASAKLIAEKGIWLSTQPFLDMSMAAALGPAEQDKMRQVVTGTDRVYALAKKYGIKTAFGTDVLFSKALADRQGSMLAALTRWYTPAEALAMATSANAELLSLSGPRNPYPGKLGVVEEGALADLLLVDGNPLDNITLVEDPAKNFVVIMKGGKVYKNIVPR
;
A
#
# COMPACT_ATOMS: atom_id res chain seq x y z
N MET A 1 -42.80 -30.65 -9.19
CA MET A 1 -43.12 -29.34 -8.57
C MET A 1 -42.37 -29.07 -7.29
N ALA A 2 -41.93 -30.06 -6.54
CA ALA A 2 -41.11 -29.88 -5.34
C ALA A 2 -39.65 -29.37 -5.64
N ASP A 3 -39.07 -29.79 -6.76
CA ASP A 3 -37.68 -29.43 -7.09
C ASP A 3 -37.51 -27.96 -7.56
N LEU A 4 -38.55 -27.36 -8.16
CA LEU A 4 -38.48 -25.94 -8.56
C LEU A 4 -38.56 -24.99 -7.36
N HIS A 5 -39.24 -25.41 -6.29
CA HIS A 5 -39.39 -24.61 -5.07
C HIS A 5 -38.06 -24.54 -4.30
N ASN A 6 -37.32 -25.65 -4.25
CA ASN A 6 -36.00 -25.70 -3.63
C ASN A 6 -34.90 -24.93 -4.41
N LEU A 7 -34.99 -24.91 -5.75
CA LEU A 7 -34.07 -24.12 -6.57
C LEU A 7 -34.28 -22.59 -6.43
N LEU A 8 -35.54 -22.16 -6.29
CA LEU A 8 -35.87 -20.74 -6.03
C LEU A 8 -35.37 -20.28 -4.65
N TRP A 9 -35.49 -21.11 -3.63
CA TRP A 9 -34.97 -20.79 -2.29
C TRP A 9 -33.43 -20.72 -2.22
N LEU A 10 -32.75 -21.59 -2.90
CA LEU A 10 -31.29 -21.56 -3.00
C LEU A 10 -30.77 -20.31 -3.74
N GLN A 11 -31.52 -19.81 -4.73
CA GLN A 11 -31.18 -18.55 -5.41
C GLN A 11 -31.47 -17.30 -4.55
N ILE A 12 -32.50 -17.32 -3.73
CA ILE A 12 -32.83 -16.23 -2.82
C ILE A 12 -31.81 -16.13 -1.69
N ASP A 13 -31.32 -17.24 -1.17
CA ASP A 13 -30.25 -17.26 -0.17
C ASP A 13 -28.90 -16.81 -0.76
N SER A 14 -28.58 -17.15 -1.99
CA SER A 14 -27.38 -16.64 -2.66
C SER A 14 -27.44 -15.12 -2.92
N MET A 15 -28.63 -14.55 -3.16
CA MET A 15 -28.82 -13.10 -3.29
C MET A 15 -28.70 -12.35 -1.95
N ARG A 16 -29.08 -12.99 -0.84
CA ARG A 16 -28.85 -12.44 0.51
C ARG A 16 -27.37 -12.37 0.88
N PHE A 17 -26.58 -13.32 0.41
CA PHE A 17 -25.12 -13.32 0.58
C PHE A 17 -24.41 -12.25 -0.28
N ALA A 18 -25.03 -11.81 -1.37
CA ALA A 18 -24.51 -10.78 -2.27
C ALA A 18 -24.84 -9.33 -1.87
N GLY A 19 -25.46 -9.11 -0.71
CA GLY A 19 -25.74 -7.77 -0.18
C GLY A 19 -26.76 -6.94 -0.96
N ILE A 20 -27.64 -7.56 -1.73
CA ILE A 20 -28.70 -6.87 -2.49
C ILE A 20 -29.91 -6.61 -1.57
N ASN A 21 -30.29 -5.35 -1.44
CA ASN A 21 -31.33 -4.86 -0.54
C ASN A 21 -32.71 -5.53 -0.78
N PRO A 22 -33.32 -6.17 0.23
CA PRO A 22 -34.58 -6.92 0.06
C PRO A 22 -35.85 -6.08 -0.19
N GLN A 23 -35.73 -4.77 -0.33
CA GLN A 23 -36.91 -3.93 -0.60
C GLN A 23 -37.52 -4.08 -2.02
N ILE A 24 -36.83 -4.78 -2.94
CA ILE A 24 -37.36 -5.04 -4.28
C ILE A 24 -38.33 -6.25 -4.30
N THR A 25 -38.35 -7.07 -3.26
CA THR A 25 -39.20 -8.29 -3.21
C THR A 25 -40.59 -8.05 -2.71
N SER A 26 -40.94 -6.86 -2.18
CA SER A 26 -42.30 -6.58 -1.71
C SER A 26 -43.31 -6.28 -2.83
N HIS A 27 -42.87 -6.07 -4.07
CA HIS A 27 -43.75 -5.82 -5.21
C HIS A 27 -44.23 -7.09 -5.93
N THR A 28 -43.58 -8.24 -5.74
CA THR A 28 -44.01 -9.50 -6.37
C THR A 28 -45.05 -10.28 -5.56
N ALA A 29 -45.21 -9.97 -4.28
CA ALA A 29 -46.21 -10.62 -3.41
C ALA A 29 -47.63 -10.05 -3.55
N ARG A 30 -47.86 -8.92 -4.26
CA ARG A 30 -49.15 -8.28 -4.46
C ARG A 30 -49.86 -8.63 -5.79
N LEU A 31 -49.32 -9.52 -6.57
CA LEU A 31 -49.92 -9.96 -7.84
C LEU A 31 -50.93 -11.12 -7.70
N ALA A 32 -51.16 -11.63 -6.49
CA ALA A 32 -52.11 -12.71 -6.24
C ALA A 32 -53.58 -12.24 -5.99
N ASP A 33 -53.83 -10.94 -5.78
CA ASP A 33 -55.16 -10.43 -5.35
C ASP A 33 -55.88 -9.55 -6.39
N PHE A 34 -55.57 -9.65 -7.68
CA PHE A 34 -56.29 -8.94 -8.73
C PHE A 34 -57.29 -9.86 -9.47
N ARG A 35 -58.35 -10.27 -8.76
CA ARG A 35 -59.64 -10.62 -9.37
C ARG A 35 -60.68 -9.63 -8.88
N SER A 36 -61.05 -8.78 -9.76
CA SER A 36 -62.31 -8.02 -9.91
C SER A 36 -62.16 -6.49 -9.96
N GLY A 37 -62.56 -5.94 -11.08
CA GLY A 37 -63.35 -4.72 -11.17
C GLY A 37 -62.62 -3.41 -11.44
N ASN A 38 -62.72 -2.93 -12.67
CA ASN A 38 -62.79 -1.52 -13.07
C ASN A 38 -61.64 -0.55 -12.76
N LEU A 39 -60.82 -0.32 -13.76
CA LEU A 39 -60.09 0.94 -13.89
C LEU A 39 -60.28 1.52 -15.31
N ARG A 40 -60.66 2.79 -15.34
CA ARG A 40 -60.90 3.62 -16.53
C ARG A 40 -59.62 3.85 -17.32
N PRO A 41 -59.70 4.07 -18.64
CA PRO A 41 -58.54 4.24 -19.49
C PRO A 41 -58.22 5.73 -19.65
N GLU A 42 -57.03 6.15 -19.18
CA GLU A 42 -56.33 7.32 -19.77
C GLU A 42 -54.86 7.20 -19.44
N LEU A 43 -54.10 6.75 -20.42
CA LEU A 43 -52.72 7.17 -20.71
C LEU A 43 -52.22 6.39 -21.95
N ARG A 44 -52.50 7.01 -23.13
CA ARG A 44 -51.84 6.59 -24.38
C ARG A 44 -50.49 7.28 -24.47
N SER A 45 -49.38 6.51 -24.49
CA SER A 45 -48.27 6.73 -25.41
C SER A 45 -47.27 5.57 -25.30
N GLY A 46 -47.18 4.74 -26.31
CA GLY A 46 -45.93 4.24 -26.88
C GLY A 46 -45.11 3.20 -26.11
N VAL A 47 -45.76 2.15 -25.52
CA VAL A 47 -45.00 0.93 -25.16
C VAL A 47 -45.81 -0.26 -25.70
N SER A 48 -45.28 -0.98 -26.68
CA SER A 48 -45.85 -2.23 -27.14
C SER A 48 -45.80 -3.25 -25.99
N ALA A 49 -46.96 -3.49 -25.37
CA ALA A 49 -47.12 -4.47 -24.31
C ALA A 49 -47.05 -5.88 -24.90
N TRP A 50 -45.95 -6.57 -24.71
CA TRP A 50 -45.88 -8.01 -24.96
C TRP A 50 -46.70 -8.71 -23.86
N ARG A 51 -47.87 -9.25 -24.21
CA ARG A 51 -48.63 -10.17 -23.35
C ARG A 51 -48.02 -11.54 -23.46
N LEU A 52 -47.38 -12.00 -22.39
CA LEU A 52 -47.01 -13.43 -22.23
C LEU A 52 -48.27 -14.17 -21.74
N ASP A 53 -48.73 -15.12 -22.56
CA ASP A 53 -49.82 -16.03 -22.14
C ASP A 53 -49.21 -17.09 -21.20
N MET A 54 -49.81 -17.28 -20.02
CA MET A 54 -49.37 -18.26 -19.04
C MET A 54 -49.33 -19.71 -19.59
N ARG A 55 -49.97 -19.98 -20.72
CA ARG A 55 -49.95 -21.27 -21.40
C ARG A 55 -48.65 -21.54 -22.15
N ASP A 56 -47.88 -20.51 -22.46
CA ASP A 56 -46.60 -20.65 -23.15
C ASP A 56 -45.47 -21.15 -22.23
N LEU A 57 -45.64 -21.09 -20.91
CA LEU A 57 -44.61 -21.52 -19.94
C LEU A 57 -44.53 -23.05 -19.77
N THR A 58 -45.46 -23.80 -20.36
CA THR A 58 -45.49 -25.28 -20.23
C THR A 58 -44.94 -26.01 -21.46
N THR A 59 -44.47 -25.30 -22.49
CA THR A 59 -43.92 -25.91 -23.69
C THR A 59 -42.40 -25.67 -23.78
N PRO A 60 -41.63 -26.63 -24.35
CA PRO A 60 -40.19 -26.43 -24.53
C PRO A 60 -39.81 -25.16 -25.31
N ALA A 61 -40.68 -24.71 -26.25
CA ALA A 61 -40.49 -23.50 -27.04
C ALA A 61 -40.73 -22.21 -26.21
N GLY A 62 -41.66 -22.24 -25.26
CA GLY A 62 -41.96 -21.13 -24.34
C GLY A 62 -40.83 -20.92 -23.33
N LEU A 63 -40.27 -22.01 -22.78
CA LEU A 63 -39.11 -21.96 -21.88
C LEU A 63 -37.86 -21.37 -22.59
N PHE A 64 -37.67 -21.67 -23.87
CA PHE A 64 -36.57 -21.10 -24.67
C PHE A 64 -36.74 -19.57 -24.89
N ARG A 65 -38.00 -19.10 -25.10
CA ARG A 65 -38.29 -17.67 -25.26
C ARG A 65 -38.09 -16.89 -23.95
N VAL A 66 -38.47 -17.45 -22.81
CA VAL A 66 -38.25 -16.82 -21.51
C VAL A 66 -36.75 -16.81 -21.16
N ALA A 67 -36.01 -17.88 -21.45
CA ALA A 67 -34.58 -17.90 -21.26
C ALA A 67 -33.85 -16.90 -22.17
N ALA A 68 -34.28 -16.75 -23.41
CA ALA A 68 -33.72 -15.75 -24.34
C ALA A 68 -34.03 -14.30 -23.89
N LEU A 69 -35.22 -14.04 -23.32
CA LEU A 69 -35.57 -12.75 -22.78
C LEU A 69 -34.78 -12.41 -21.51
N LEU A 70 -34.58 -13.40 -20.62
CA LEU A 70 -33.75 -13.23 -19.41
C LEU A 70 -32.28 -13.05 -19.76
N MET A 71 -31.77 -13.72 -20.79
CA MET A 71 -30.39 -13.49 -21.29
C MET A 71 -30.23 -12.10 -21.94
N SER A 72 -31.23 -11.60 -22.67
CA SER A 72 -31.17 -10.26 -23.29
C SER A 72 -31.29 -9.13 -22.26
N VAL A 73 -32.04 -9.32 -21.19
CA VAL A 73 -32.10 -8.37 -20.05
C VAL A 73 -30.81 -8.44 -19.23
N GLY A 74 -30.26 -9.65 -19.02
CA GLY A 74 -28.97 -9.85 -18.35
C GLY A 74 -27.80 -9.22 -19.11
N THR A 75 -27.76 -9.35 -20.44
CA THR A 75 -26.72 -8.71 -21.29
C THR A 75 -26.89 -7.19 -21.36
N SER A 76 -28.10 -6.65 -21.32
CA SER A 76 -28.33 -5.19 -21.27
C SER A 76 -27.96 -4.59 -19.92
N LEU A 77 -28.09 -5.33 -18.82
CA LEU A 77 -27.64 -4.90 -17.48
C LEU A 77 -26.12 -5.01 -17.29
N CYS A 78 -25.46 -5.96 -17.97
CA CYS A 78 -23.99 -6.06 -17.95
C CYS A 78 -23.30 -5.04 -18.88
N LEU A 79 -23.98 -4.46 -19.86
CA LEU A 79 -23.44 -3.45 -20.77
C LEU A 79 -23.61 -2.01 -20.25
N SER A 80 -24.31 -1.81 -19.16
CA SER A 80 -24.39 -0.52 -18.48
C SER A 80 -23.38 -0.33 -17.34
N SER A 81 -22.26 -1.09 -17.31
CA SER A 81 -21.04 -0.60 -16.72
C SER A 81 -20.65 0.64 -17.54
N GLN A 82 -21.20 1.79 -17.15
CA GLN A 82 -20.72 3.08 -17.60
C GLN A 82 -19.23 3.08 -17.34
N THR A 83 -18.43 2.82 -18.37
CA THR A 83 -17.10 3.44 -18.47
C THR A 83 -17.38 4.91 -18.26
N ARG A 84 -17.22 5.37 -17.01
CA ARG A 84 -17.16 6.79 -16.71
C ARG A 84 -16.05 7.27 -17.62
N ALA A 85 -16.39 7.92 -18.71
CA ALA A 85 -15.42 8.54 -19.59
C ALA A 85 -14.55 9.35 -18.65
N GLN A 86 -13.29 8.93 -18.48
CA GLN A 86 -12.32 9.61 -17.64
C GLN A 86 -12.18 10.96 -18.33
N GLN A 87 -12.84 11.98 -17.77
CA GLN A 87 -12.81 13.33 -18.30
C GLN A 87 -11.34 13.69 -18.39
N ASP A 88 -10.83 13.98 -19.59
CA ASP A 88 -9.43 14.31 -19.82
C ASP A 88 -9.03 15.46 -18.89
N SER A 89 -8.50 15.10 -17.73
CA SER A 89 -8.06 16.07 -16.75
C SER A 89 -6.64 16.49 -17.08
N ALA A 90 -6.46 17.76 -17.38
CA ALA A 90 -5.15 18.33 -17.60
C ALA A 90 -4.87 19.43 -16.58
N VAL A 91 -3.65 19.41 -16.02
CA VAL A 91 -3.12 20.43 -15.12
C VAL A 91 -1.80 20.93 -15.66
N LEU A 92 -1.67 22.25 -15.76
CA LEU A 92 -0.45 22.92 -16.22
C LEU A 92 0.17 23.71 -15.06
N PHE A 93 1.28 23.22 -14.53
CA PHE A 93 2.13 23.99 -13.65
C PHE A 93 2.96 24.96 -14.49
N ARG A 94 2.89 26.25 -14.17
CA ARG A 94 3.67 27.32 -14.84
C ARG A 94 4.71 27.88 -13.89
N ASN A 95 5.83 28.31 -14.43
CA ASN A 95 6.87 29.01 -13.68
C ASN A 95 7.29 28.24 -12.41
N VAL A 96 7.70 26.98 -12.58
CA VAL A 96 8.24 26.13 -11.51
C VAL A 96 9.72 25.83 -11.76
N ARG A 97 10.50 25.66 -10.69
CA ARG A 97 11.82 25.04 -10.75
C ARG A 97 11.69 23.58 -10.37
N ILE A 98 12.34 22.69 -11.07
CA ILE A 98 12.12 21.24 -10.91
C ILE A 98 13.31 20.62 -10.15
N PHE A 99 13.00 19.93 -9.06
CA PHE A 99 13.85 18.85 -8.55
C PHE A 99 13.37 17.55 -9.19
N ASP A 100 14.21 16.93 -10.00
CA ASP A 100 13.83 15.76 -10.81
C ASP A 100 13.77 14.43 -10.01
N GLY A 101 14.16 14.46 -8.73
CA GLY A 101 14.24 13.28 -7.86
C GLY A 101 15.62 12.61 -7.86
N LYS A 102 16.58 13.07 -8.65
CA LYS A 102 17.90 12.44 -8.85
C LYS A 102 19.06 13.42 -8.70
N SER A 103 18.95 14.58 -9.35
CA SER A 103 20.04 15.55 -9.44
C SER A 103 20.15 16.39 -8.17
N GLY A 104 21.37 16.85 -7.85
CA GLY A 104 21.60 17.78 -6.75
C GLY A 104 21.25 19.24 -7.07
N ALA A 105 20.61 19.53 -8.21
CA ALA A 105 20.34 20.88 -8.67
C ALA A 105 18.92 21.02 -9.20
N LEU A 106 18.38 22.24 -9.12
CA LEU A 106 17.09 22.57 -9.71
C LEU A 106 17.24 22.92 -11.21
N SER A 107 16.19 22.63 -11.98
CA SER A 107 16.09 23.11 -13.36
C SER A 107 16.01 24.63 -13.44
N ALA A 108 16.18 25.20 -14.65
CA ALA A 108 15.68 26.51 -14.98
C ALA A 108 14.15 26.58 -14.81
N ALA A 109 13.59 27.79 -14.71
CA ALA A 109 12.14 27.98 -14.67
C ALA A 109 11.47 27.28 -15.87
N SER A 110 10.50 26.43 -15.57
CA SER A 110 9.87 25.49 -16.50
C SER A 110 8.37 25.46 -16.33
N ASN A 111 7.69 24.90 -17.33
CA ASN A 111 6.28 24.58 -17.31
C ASN A 111 6.12 23.06 -17.42
N VAL A 112 5.19 22.47 -16.65
CA VAL A 112 4.94 21.04 -16.60
C VAL A 112 3.46 20.77 -16.87
N LEU A 113 3.17 20.10 -17.98
CA LEU A 113 1.84 19.67 -18.33
C LEU A 113 1.63 18.23 -17.84
N VAL A 114 0.62 18.07 -17.03
CA VAL A 114 0.10 16.76 -16.60
C VAL A 114 -1.18 16.49 -17.38
N ARG A 115 -1.30 15.31 -17.97
CA ARG A 115 -2.54 14.82 -18.56
C ARG A 115 -2.89 13.45 -17.99
N ASN A 116 -4.11 13.36 -17.49
CA ASN A 116 -4.58 12.16 -16.79
C ASN A 116 -3.61 11.79 -15.64
N THR A 117 -2.99 10.62 -15.69
CA THR A 117 -2.12 10.13 -14.62
C THR A 117 -0.63 10.39 -14.83
N LYS A 118 -0.23 11.07 -15.93
CA LYS A 118 1.18 11.18 -16.32
C LYS A 118 1.61 12.60 -16.60
N ILE A 119 2.91 12.85 -16.44
CA ILE A 119 3.57 14.03 -16.94
C ILE A 119 3.69 13.90 -18.46
N GLU A 120 2.98 14.77 -19.19
CA GLU A 120 2.96 14.75 -20.65
C GLU A 120 4.14 15.53 -21.26
N LYS A 121 4.42 16.71 -20.70
CA LYS A 121 5.43 17.61 -21.28
C LYS A 121 6.10 18.47 -20.22
N ILE A 122 7.39 18.67 -20.37
CA ILE A 122 8.21 19.63 -19.60
C ILE A 122 8.88 20.58 -20.60
N SER A 123 8.80 21.91 -20.37
CA SER A 123 9.37 22.90 -21.28
C SER A 123 9.70 24.21 -20.57
N THR A 124 10.81 24.84 -20.94
CA THR A 124 11.12 26.21 -20.54
C THR A 124 10.32 27.25 -21.35
N ALA A 125 9.83 26.86 -22.54
CA ALA A 125 8.91 27.65 -23.32
C ALA A 125 7.46 27.51 -22.84
N ASN A 126 6.60 28.46 -23.17
CA ASN A 126 5.18 28.37 -22.86
C ASN A 126 4.55 27.12 -23.49
N ILE A 127 3.72 26.46 -22.71
CA ILE A 127 2.85 25.33 -23.15
C ILE A 127 1.43 25.89 -23.28
N THR A 128 0.86 25.78 -24.49
CA THR A 128 -0.55 26.06 -24.73
C THR A 128 -1.32 24.75 -24.66
N ALA A 129 -2.21 24.64 -23.70
CA ALA A 129 -3.06 23.45 -23.51
C ALA A 129 -4.37 23.89 -22.86
N ASP A 130 -5.46 23.19 -23.18
CA ASP A 130 -6.69 23.27 -22.40
C ASP A 130 -6.47 22.48 -21.11
N ALA A 131 -6.12 23.20 -20.04
CA ALA A 131 -5.70 22.65 -18.76
C ALA A 131 -5.97 23.64 -17.62
N GLN A 132 -6.23 23.11 -16.43
CA GLN A 132 -6.23 23.93 -15.22
C GLN A 132 -4.81 24.43 -14.95
N ALA A 133 -4.62 25.74 -15.03
CA ALA A 133 -3.32 26.35 -14.76
C ALA A 133 -3.11 26.56 -13.25
N ILE A 134 -1.90 26.24 -12.79
CA ILE A 134 -1.38 26.54 -11.44
C ILE A 134 -0.08 27.31 -11.62
N ASP A 135 -0.06 28.58 -11.20
CA ASP A 135 1.17 29.37 -11.21
C ASP A 135 2.06 28.98 -10.03
N GLY A 136 3.21 28.40 -10.33
CA GLY A 136 4.17 28.00 -9.31
C GLY A 136 4.91 29.20 -8.68
N GLY A 137 4.92 30.37 -9.31
CA GLY A 137 5.59 31.55 -8.75
C GLY A 137 7.07 31.34 -8.46
N GLY A 138 7.76 30.52 -9.25
CA GLY A 138 9.17 30.14 -9.03
C GLY A 138 9.43 29.10 -7.95
N ARG A 139 8.37 28.52 -7.36
CA ARG A 139 8.45 27.44 -6.36
C ARG A 139 9.02 26.14 -6.93
N VAL A 140 9.43 25.24 -6.04
CA VAL A 140 10.00 23.96 -6.44
C VAL A 140 8.91 22.92 -6.63
N LEU A 141 8.83 22.35 -7.84
CA LEU A 141 8.06 21.15 -8.16
C LEU A 141 8.97 19.93 -8.01
N MET A 142 8.57 18.97 -7.20
CA MET A 142 9.33 17.76 -6.94
C MET A 142 8.44 16.51 -6.99
N PRO A 143 9.03 15.30 -7.09
CA PRO A 143 8.24 14.06 -6.97
C PRO A 143 7.56 13.97 -5.61
N GLY A 144 6.42 13.31 -5.55
CA GLY A 144 5.83 12.87 -4.31
C GLY A 144 6.78 11.98 -3.52
N LEU A 145 6.79 12.12 -2.19
CA LEU A 145 7.64 11.35 -1.30
C LEU A 145 7.20 9.89 -1.24
N ILE A 146 8.17 9.00 -1.05
CA ILE A 146 7.98 7.55 -0.91
C ILE A 146 8.56 7.13 0.43
N ASP A 147 7.78 6.40 1.24
CA ASP A 147 8.25 5.72 2.45
C ASP A 147 8.40 4.22 2.14
N ALA A 148 9.64 3.70 2.19
CA ALA A 148 9.92 2.31 1.82
C ALA A 148 9.80 1.32 2.99
N HIS A 149 9.41 1.78 4.18
CA HIS A 149 9.12 0.90 5.31
C HIS A 149 7.98 1.49 6.16
N TRP A 150 6.77 1.14 5.79
CA TRP A 150 5.54 1.60 6.42
C TRP A 150 4.67 0.42 6.86
N HIS A 151 3.78 0.65 7.80
CA HIS A 151 2.83 -0.35 8.29
C HIS A 151 1.42 0.23 8.29
N ALA A 152 0.80 0.33 7.10
CA ALA A 152 -0.44 1.08 6.87
C ALA A 152 -1.59 0.75 7.83
N MET A 153 -1.68 -0.51 8.27
CA MET A 153 -2.71 -0.97 9.20
C MET A 153 -2.31 -0.84 10.68
N LEU A 154 -1.02 -0.64 10.99
CA LEU A 154 -0.49 -0.73 12.36
C LEU A 154 0.05 0.61 12.89
N VAL A 155 0.02 1.68 12.11
CA VAL A 155 0.52 3.00 12.52
C VAL A 155 -0.29 3.58 13.68
N ARG A 156 -1.61 3.60 13.57
CA ARG A 156 -2.49 4.29 14.53
C ARG A 156 -2.95 3.47 15.72
N PRO A 157 -3.32 2.20 15.58
CA PRO A 157 -3.81 1.45 16.72
C PRO A 157 -2.70 1.27 17.77
N THR A 158 -3.04 1.25 19.05
CA THR A 158 -2.12 0.73 20.06
C THR A 158 -1.91 -0.78 19.85
N PRO A 159 -0.85 -1.40 20.40
CA PRO A 159 -0.65 -2.87 20.27
C PRO A 159 -1.88 -3.68 20.69
N ALA A 160 -2.55 -3.30 21.77
CA ALA A 160 -3.78 -3.96 22.21
C ALA A 160 -4.96 -3.75 21.23
N ALA A 161 -5.13 -2.53 20.71
CA ALA A 161 -6.19 -2.22 19.76
C ALA A 161 -5.99 -2.93 18.40
N ALA A 162 -4.75 -3.14 17.98
CA ALA A 162 -4.43 -3.88 16.75
C ALA A 162 -4.98 -5.31 16.77
N LEU A 163 -5.10 -5.92 17.94
CA LEU A 163 -5.70 -7.23 18.15
C LEU A 163 -7.23 -7.20 18.36
N GLY A 164 -7.82 -6.01 18.40
CA GLY A 164 -9.23 -5.79 18.73
C GLY A 164 -10.18 -5.89 17.53
N ASP A 165 -11.05 -4.90 17.42
CA ASP A 165 -12.07 -4.81 16.37
C ASP A 165 -11.45 -4.49 14.99
N VAL A 166 -11.64 -5.40 14.04
CA VAL A 166 -11.07 -5.28 12.67
C VAL A 166 -11.70 -4.10 11.92
N GLY A 167 -13.00 -3.87 12.09
CA GLY A 167 -13.71 -2.76 11.44
C GLY A 167 -13.14 -1.42 11.91
N TYR A 168 -12.95 -1.24 13.22
CA TYR A 168 -12.35 -0.05 13.78
C TYR A 168 -10.92 0.17 13.28
N ASN A 169 -10.10 -0.87 13.25
CA ASN A 169 -8.72 -0.80 12.73
C ASN A 169 -8.68 -0.39 11.25
N ASN A 170 -9.60 -0.87 10.43
CA ASN A 170 -9.72 -0.45 9.03
C ASN A 170 -10.09 1.04 8.90
N LEU A 171 -10.97 1.57 9.75
CA LEU A 171 -11.31 3.00 9.77
C LEU A 171 -10.12 3.87 10.21
N LEU A 172 -9.36 3.42 11.22
CA LEU A 172 -8.13 4.10 11.62
C LEU A 172 -7.11 4.13 10.48
N ALA A 173 -6.91 3.01 9.80
CA ALA A 173 -5.99 2.90 8.67
C ALA A 173 -6.42 3.78 7.48
N ALA A 174 -7.71 3.85 7.17
CA ALA A 174 -8.24 4.74 6.13
C ALA A 174 -7.99 6.22 6.48
N SER A 175 -8.23 6.60 7.73
CA SER A 175 -7.92 7.95 8.22
C SER A 175 -6.42 8.27 8.15
N GLU A 176 -5.56 7.30 8.49
CA GLU A 176 -4.10 7.47 8.41
C GLU A 176 -3.60 7.54 6.97
N ALA A 177 -4.17 6.75 6.07
CA ALA A 177 -3.81 6.81 4.65
C ALA A 177 -4.03 8.22 4.08
N THR A 178 -5.16 8.86 4.43
CA THR A 178 -5.41 10.25 4.04
C THR A 178 -4.38 11.20 4.65
N ALA A 179 -4.06 11.05 5.93
CA ALA A 179 -3.05 11.86 6.60
C ALA A 179 -1.65 11.67 5.98
N THR A 180 -1.27 10.44 5.66
CA THR A 180 0.00 10.10 4.98
C THR A 180 0.11 10.82 3.62
N LEU A 181 -0.94 10.77 2.80
CA LEU A 181 -0.97 11.53 1.53
C LEU A 181 -0.84 13.03 1.76
N MET A 182 -1.52 13.57 2.78
CA MET A 182 -1.46 15.01 3.09
C MET A 182 -0.13 15.44 3.69
N ARG A 183 0.69 14.50 4.19
CA ARG A 183 2.11 14.74 4.53
C ARG A 183 3.04 14.71 3.30
N GLY A 184 2.50 14.50 2.09
CA GLY A 184 3.26 14.49 0.84
C GLY A 184 3.81 13.12 0.46
N PHE A 185 3.57 12.07 1.27
CA PHE A 185 3.94 10.71 0.91
C PHE A 185 2.88 10.12 -0.01
N THR A 186 3.14 10.20 -1.31
CA THR A 186 2.22 9.73 -2.35
C THR A 186 2.30 8.21 -2.57
N THR A 187 3.35 7.58 -2.04
CA THR A 187 3.58 6.13 -2.13
C THR A 187 4.18 5.61 -0.83
N VAL A 188 3.76 4.42 -0.42
CA VAL A 188 4.35 3.67 0.70
C VAL A 188 4.58 2.20 0.31
N ARG A 189 5.70 1.62 0.78
CA ARG A 189 5.90 0.18 0.79
C ARG A 189 5.47 -0.33 2.17
N ASP A 190 4.36 -1.06 2.19
CA ASP A 190 3.84 -1.66 3.41
C ASP A 190 4.61 -2.97 3.71
N MET A 191 5.29 -2.99 4.84
CA MET A 191 6.20 -4.07 5.24
C MET A 191 5.60 -4.97 6.32
N GLY A 192 4.29 -4.96 6.47
CA GLY A 192 3.56 -5.90 7.32
C GLY A 192 2.19 -5.41 7.72
N GLY A 193 1.22 -6.29 7.59
CA GLY A 193 -0.17 -6.06 7.94
C GLY A 193 -1.15 -6.32 6.79
N PRO A 194 -2.45 -6.46 7.07
CA PRO A 194 -3.47 -6.82 6.08
C PRO A 194 -3.92 -5.62 5.25
N SER A 195 -3.00 -4.96 4.53
CA SER A 195 -3.27 -3.69 3.82
C SER A 195 -3.95 -3.86 2.44
N PHE A 196 -4.22 -5.08 1.97
CA PHE A 196 -4.81 -5.32 0.64
C PHE A 196 -6.18 -4.65 0.46
N GLY A 197 -7.05 -4.71 1.48
CA GLY A 197 -8.35 -4.06 1.46
C GLY A 197 -8.26 -2.54 1.41
N LEU A 198 -7.37 -1.94 2.21
CA LEU A 198 -7.08 -0.51 2.20
C LEU A 198 -6.52 -0.06 0.85
N LYS A 199 -5.55 -0.82 0.31
CA LYS A 199 -5.00 -0.56 -1.03
C LYS A 199 -6.12 -0.52 -2.07
N ARG A 200 -6.99 -1.52 -2.08
CA ARG A 200 -8.12 -1.59 -3.00
C ARG A 200 -9.05 -0.39 -2.85
N ALA A 201 -9.40 0.00 -1.64
CA ALA A 201 -10.27 1.15 -1.38
C ALA A 201 -9.64 2.48 -1.88
N ILE A 202 -8.31 2.61 -1.78
CA ILE A 202 -7.59 3.77 -2.31
C ILE A 202 -7.55 3.75 -3.85
N ASP A 203 -7.32 2.58 -4.45
CA ASP A 203 -7.25 2.43 -5.92
C ASP A 203 -8.64 2.63 -6.58
N GLU A 204 -9.72 2.33 -5.87
CA GLU A 204 -11.11 2.57 -6.27
C GLU A 204 -11.61 3.99 -5.92
N ASP A 205 -10.71 4.88 -5.44
CA ASP A 205 -11.05 6.26 -4.99
C ASP A 205 -12.08 6.35 -3.84
N LEU A 206 -12.31 5.29 -3.10
CA LEU A 206 -13.19 5.29 -1.91
C LEU A 206 -12.53 5.99 -0.73
N VAL A 207 -11.20 5.94 -0.65
CA VAL A 207 -10.39 6.58 0.38
C VAL A 207 -9.25 7.34 -0.28
N ALA A 208 -9.03 8.58 0.13
CA ALA A 208 -7.82 9.31 -0.27
C ALA A 208 -6.61 8.71 0.47
N GLY A 209 -5.54 8.36 -0.26
CA GLY A 209 -4.35 7.78 0.36
C GLY A 209 -3.21 7.60 -0.64
N PRO A 210 -2.03 7.16 -0.17
CA PRO A 210 -0.88 6.89 -1.02
C PRO A 210 -1.09 5.63 -1.88
N ARG A 211 -0.26 5.43 -2.89
CA ARG A 211 -0.07 4.11 -3.50
C ARG A 211 0.49 3.16 -2.46
N ILE A 212 -0.04 1.95 -2.36
CA ILE A 212 0.45 0.94 -1.42
C ILE A 212 1.08 -0.23 -2.17
N TYR A 213 2.33 -0.55 -1.84
CA TYR A 213 3.04 -1.77 -2.24
C TYR A 213 2.98 -2.75 -1.07
N PRO A 214 1.99 -3.64 -1.00
CA PRO A 214 1.74 -4.47 0.17
C PRO A 214 2.66 -5.69 0.22
N SER A 215 3.13 -6.07 1.42
CA SER A 215 3.74 -7.37 1.67
C SER A 215 2.72 -8.39 2.21
N GLY A 216 1.62 -7.91 2.79
CA GLY A 216 0.73 -8.73 3.60
C GLY A 216 1.33 -9.05 4.97
N ALA A 217 0.94 -10.18 5.56
CA ALA A 217 1.40 -10.60 6.87
C ALA A 217 2.93 -10.78 6.93
N ILE A 218 3.53 -10.35 8.04
CA ILE A 218 4.93 -10.64 8.35
C ILE A 218 5.09 -12.15 8.58
N ILE A 219 6.00 -12.80 7.87
CA ILE A 219 6.30 -14.21 8.10
C ILE A 219 7.41 -14.30 9.14
N THR A 220 7.16 -15.04 10.21
CA THR A 220 8.06 -15.22 11.35
C THR A 220 8.09 -16.68 11.81
N ILE A 221 8.98 -16.98 12.75
CA ILE A 221 9.04 -18.29 13.43
C ILE A 221 8.44 -18.18 14.83
N THR A 222 8.24 -19.33 15.48
CA THR A 222 7.97 -19.39 16.93
C THR A 222 9.06 -18.62 17.70
N SER A 223 8.66 -17.69 18.57
CA SER A 223 9.54 -16.77 19.31
C SER A 223 10.35 -15.81 18.43
N GLY A 224 9.96 -15.64 17.16
CA GLY A 224 10.57 -14.65 16.26
C GLY A 224 9.98 -13.27 16.44
N HIS A 225 10.59 -12.28 15.79
CA HIS A 225 10.02 -10.93 15.73
C HIS A 225 8.73 -10.95 14.89
N GLY A 226 7.62 -10.52 15.49
CA GLY A 226 6.28 -10.65 14.91
C GLY A 226 5.45 -11.82 15.48
N ASP A 227 6.05 -12.69 16.29
CA ASP A 227 5.30 -13.67 17.08
C ASP A 227 4.78 -12.98 18.36
N PHE A 228 3.53 -12.58 18.34
CA PHE A 228 2.85 -11.90 19.46
C PHE A 228 1.92 -12.83 20.23
N ARG A 229 2.15 -14.15 20.16
CA ARG A 229 1.36 -15.13 20.94
C ARG A 229 1.62 -14.95 22.42
N GLN A 230 0.60 -15.30 23.22
CA GLN A 230 0.77 -15.44 24.67
C GLN A 230 1.51 -16.76 24.96
N LEU A 231 2.19 -16.83 26.10
CA LEU A 231 2.89 -18.06 26.51
C LEU A 231 1.96 -19.28 26.68
N SER A 232 0.67 -19.01 26.86
CA SER A 232 -0.38 -20.05 26.91
C SER A 232 -0.82 -20.56 25.54
N ASP A 233 -0.48 -19.87 24.46
CA ASP A 233 -0.94 -20.21 23.12
C ASP A 233 -0.08 -21.32 22.52
N LEU A 234 -0.70 -22.43 22.14
CA LEU A 234 0.00 -23.51 21.47
C LEU A 234 0.36 -23.11 20.04
N PRO A 235 1.57 -23.45 19.55
CA PRO A 235 1.91 -23.33 18.14
C PRO A 235 0.93 -24.13 17.26
N ARG A 236 0.56 -23.59 16.11
CA ARG A 236 -0.36 -24.24 15.16
C ARG A 236 0.14 -25.59 14.69
N THR A 237 1.45 -25.76 14.50
CA THR A 237 2.12 -26.99 14.09
C THR A 237 1.91 -28.16 15.05
N ILE A 238 1.59 -27.90 16.32
CA ILE A 238 1.28 -28.90 17.32
C ILE A 238 -0.20 -28.89 17.74
N GLY A 239 -1.09 -28.42 16.85
CA GLY A 239 -2.53 -28.44 17.02
C GLY A 239 -3.14 -27.20 17.66
N GLY A 240 -2.38 -26.12 17.83
CA GLY A 240 -2.90 -24.84 18.27
C GLY A 240 -3.76 -24.16 17.20
N MET A 241 -4.66 -23.27 17.63
CA MET A 241 -5.39 -22.38 16.75
C MET A 241 -4.48 -21.24 16.29
N LEU A 242 -4.85 -20.58 15.17
CA LEU A 242 -4.21 -19.32 14.79
C LEU A 242 -4.35 -18.31 15.93
N SER A 243 -3.25 -17.68 16.30
CA SER A 243 -3.25 -16.54 17.24
C SER A 243 -4.08 -15.39 16.70
N ARG A 244 -4.46 -14.45 17.56
CA ARG A 244 -5.23 -13.28 17.12
C ARG A 244 -4.48 -12.46 16.07
N MET A 245 -3.15 -12.29 16.19
CA MET A 245 -2.34 -11.58 15.21
C MET A 245 -2.36 -12.28 13.84
N GLU A 246 -2.30 -13.62 13.82
CA GLU A 246 -2.43 -14.39 12.57
C GLU A 246 -3.84 -14.28 11.98
N GLN A 247 -4.89 -14.35 12.82
CA GLN A 247 -6.28 -14.21 12.36
C GLN A 247 -6.56 -12.86 11.71
N VAL A 248 -5.96 -11.78 12.22
CA VAL A 248 -6.12 -10.44 11.63
C VAL A 248 -5.13 -10.17 10.48
N GLY A 249 -4.26 -11.12 10.15
CA GLY A 249 -3.31 -10.98 9.03
C GLY A 249 -2.11 -10.08 9.32
N GLY A 250 -1.79 -9.84 10.59
CA GLY A 250 -0.63 -9.02 10.97
C GLY A 250 0.69 -9.76 10.81
N SER A 251 0.75 -11.01 11.27
CA SER A 251 1.89 -11.91 11.09
C SER A 251 1.44 -13.35 10.89
N MET A 252 2.34 -14.20 10.43
CA MET A 252 2.13 -15.64 10.24
C MET A 252 3.36 -16.40 10.76
N VAL A 253 3.14 -17.34 11.69
CA VAL A 253 4.20 -18.19 12.20
C VAL A 253 4.42 -19.39 11.27
N ALA A 254 5.69 -19.71 10.99
CA ALA A 254 6.11 -20.79 10.10
C ALA A 254 7.47 -21.34 10.55
N ASP A 255 7.50 -22.60 11.00
CA ASP A 255 8.66 -23.24 11.63
C ASP A 255 9.29 -24.34 10.75
N SER A 256 9.05 -24.31 9.45
CA SER A 256 9.65 -25.23 8.48
C SER A 256 9.68 -24.60 7.09
N PRO A 257 10.57 -25.06 6.17
CA PRO A 257 10.62 -24.57 4.79
C PRO A 257 9.27 -24.69 4.06
N ASP A 258 8.51 -25.75 4.31
CA ASP A 258 7.23 -25.96 3.65
C ASP A 258 6.16 -25.01 4.19
N GLU A 259 6.13 -24.73 5.48
CA GLU A 259 5.24 -23.73 6.06
C GLU A 259 5.58 -22.32 5.56
N VAL A 260 6.86 -21.96 5.56
CA VAL A 260 7.32 -20.66 5.02
C VAL A 260 6.87 -20.49 3.55
N ARG A 261 7.02 -21.54 2.74
CA ARG A 261 6.57 -21.56 1.34
C ARG A 261 5.06 -21.33 1.21
N VAL A 262 4.27 -21.99 2.06
CA VAL A 262 2.81 -21.83 2.11
C VAL A 262 2.46 -20.40 2.48
N ARG A 263 3.05 -19.86 3.56
CA ARG A 263 2.79 -18.49 4.02
C ARG A 263 3.17 -17.42 2.99
N ALA A 264 4.31 -17.60 2.30
CA ALA A 264 4.71 -16.71 1.21
C ALA A 264 3.69 -16.73 0.07
N ARG A 265 3.24 -17.92 -0.36
CA ARG A 265 2.24 -18.08 -1.42
C ARG A 265 0.87 -17.49 -1.03
N GLU A 266 0.47 -17.56 0.23
CA GLU A 266 -0.76 -16.92 0.73
C GLU A 266 -0.71 -15.40 0.56
N GLN A 267 0.43 -14.75 0.84
CA GLN A 267 0.58 -13.31 0.63
C GLN A 267 0.59 -12.97 -0.87
N LEU A 268 1.30 -13.75 -1.66
CA LEU A 268 1.34 -13.58 -3.12
C LEU A 268 -0.03 -13.78 -3.77
N MET A 269 -0.83 -14.74 -3.30
CA MET A 269 -2.21 -14.97 -3.74
C MET A 269 -3.10 -13.75 -3.50
N GLN A 270 -2.88 -13.02 -2.41
CA GLN A 270 -3.61 -11.78 -2.08
C GLN A 270 -3.13 -10.57 -2.88
N GLY A 271 -2.03 -10.68 -3.62
CA GLY A 271 -1.48 -9.60 -4.44
C GLY A 271 -0.30 -8.86 -3.82
N ALA A 272 0.49 -9.54 -2.98
CA ALA A 272 1.72 -8.97 -2.42
C ALA A 272 2.69 -8.53 -3.51
N SER A 273 3.27 -7.35 -3.34
CA SER A 273 4.30 -6.78 -4.22
C SER A 273 5.70 -7.29 -3.89
N GLN A 274 5.91 -7.67 -2.65
CA GLN A 274 7.10 -8.29 -2.07
C GLN A 274 6.68 -9.19 -0.90
N VAL A 275 7.59 -10.05 -0.45
CA VAL A 275 7.37 -10.89 0.74
C VAL A 275 8.27 -10.40 1.87
N LYS A 276 7.73 -10.25 3.10
CA LYS A 276 8.46 -9.81 4.30
C LYS A 276 8.62 -10.95 5.28
N LEU A 277 9.88 -11.24 5.65
CA LEU A 277 10.24 -12.13 6.74
C LEU A 277 11.00 -11.39 7.85
N THR A 278 11.03 -11.96 9.04
CA THR A 278 11.83 -11.48 10.17
C THR A 278 12.97 -12.45 10.46
N ALA A 279 14.12 -12.23 9.80
CA ALA A 279 15.28 -13.12 9.90
C ALA A 279 16.13 -12.92 11.17
N GLY A 280 15.81 -11.91 11.97
CA GLY A 280 16.47 -11.62 13.24
C GLY A 280 15.50 -11.24 14.33
N GLY A 281 15.99 -11.08 15.55
CA GLY A 281 15.20 -10.58 16.67
C GLY A 281 14.80 -9.12 16.50
N GLY A 282 13.81 -8.67 17.25
CA GLY A 282 13.26 -7.32 17.12
C GLY A 282 12.87 -6.64 18.42
N VAL A 283 12.73 -5.32 18.34
CA VAL A 283 12.45 -4.46 19.49
C VAL A 283 11.05 -4.72 20.06
N ALA A 284 10.02 -4.67 19.21
CA ALA A 284 8.62 -4.68 19.67
C ALA A 284 8.08 -6.05 20.09
N SER A 285 8.82 -7.14 19.89
CA SER A 285 8.38 -8.49 20.23
C SER A 285 8.98 -8.94 21.55
N PRO A 286 8.17 -9.32 22.55
CA PRO A 286 8.65 -9.56 23.92
C PRO A 286 9.60 -10.75 24.01
N PHE A 287 9.37 -11.83 23.25
CA PHE A 287 10.13 -13.08 23.34
C PHE A 287 11.19 -13.23 22.24
N SER A 288 11.60 -12.13 21.59
CA SER A 288 12.56 -12.14 20.49
C SER A 288 13.79 -11.31 20.84
N PRO A 289 14.88 -11.91 21.38
CA PRO A 289 16.13 -11.22 21.66
C PRO A 289 16.77 -10.63 20.39
N LEU A 290 17.48 -9.49 20.48
CA LEU A 290 18.06 -8.82 19.28
C LEU A 290 19.18 -9.63 18.61
N ASP A 291 19.92 -10.42 19.37
CA ASP A 291 21.12 -11.14 18.93
C ASP A 291 20.83 -12.45 18.19
N VAL A 292 19.56 -12.87 18.13
CA VAL A 292 19.20 -14.12 17.45
C VAL A 292 19.11 -13.95 15.93
N SER A 293 19.42 -15.03 15.21
CA SER A 293 19.03 -15.25 13.82
C SER A 293 17.92 -16.30 13.82
N THR A 294 16.74 -15.91 13.39
CA THR A 294 15.51 -16.69 13.61
C THR A 294 15.37 -17.83 12.61
N PHE A 295 15.36 -17.56 11.32
CA PHE A 295 15.25 -18.57 10.28
C PHE A 295 16.56 -19.27 9.98
N THR A 296 16.48 -20.55 9.62
CA THR A 296 17.56 -21.26 8.94
C THR A 296 17.64 -20.81 7.47
N GLU A 297 18.77 -21.10 6.81
CA GLU A 297 18.92 -20.78 5.38
C GLU A 297 17.89 -21.50 4.48
N PRO A 298 17.57 -22.80 4.67
CA PRO A 298 16.52 -23.47 3.88
C PRO A 298 15.13 -22.84 4.03
N GLU A 299 14.78 -22.35 5.21
CA GLU A 299 13.50 -21.66 5.43
C GLU A 299 13.45 -20.34 4.68
N LEU A 300 14.50 -19.50 4.76
CA LEU A 300 14.59 -18.27 3.98
C LEU A 300 14.56 -18.55 2.48
N ARG A 301 15.27 -19.59 2.02
CA ARG A 301 15.31 -19.99 0.62
C ARG A 301 13.94 -20.41 0.10
N ALA A 302 13.12 -21.06 0.92
CA ALA A 302 11.75 -21.45 0.55
C ALA A 302 10.86 -20.23 0.25
N ALA A 303 11.03 -19.12 0.98
CA ALA A 303 10.34 -17.86 0.67
C ALA A 303 10.90 -17.21 -0.61
N VAL A 304 12.23 -17.21 -0.78
CA VAL A 304 12.88 -16.65 -1.98
C VAL A 304 12.41 -17.39 -3.24
N GLU A 305 12.42 -18.71 -3.24
CA GLU A 305 11.92 -19.52 -4.38
C GLU A 305 10.44 -19.24 -4.68
N ALA A 306 9.62 -19.08 -3.64
CA ALA A 306 8.21 -18.72 -3.84
C ALA A 306 8.07 -17.33 -4.47
N ALA A 307 8.83 -16.34 -4.03
CA ALA A 307 8.82 -14.99 -4.57
C ALA A 307 9.36 -14.94 -6.01
N ASP A 308 10.49 -15.62 -6.30
CA ASP A 308 11.10 -15.71 -7.62
C ASP A 308 10.14 -16.32 -8.65
N ASN A 309 9.40 -17.37 -8.27
CA ASN A 309 8.37 -17.99 -9.11
C ASN A 309 7.23 -17.02 -9.49
N TRP A 310 7.00 -15.99 -8.68
CA TRP A 310 6.06 -14.89 -8.95
C TRP A 310 6.71 -13.68 -9.61
N GLY A 311 8.05 -13.69 -9.79
CA GLY A 311 8.81 -12.59 -10.38
C GLY A 311 8.88 -11.37 -9.44
N THR A 312 8.92 -11.60 -8.14
CA THR A 312 9.12 -10.57 -7.12
C THR A 312 10.25 -10.95 -6.15
N TYR A 313 10.36 -10.30 -5.01
CA TYR A 313 11.50 -10.43 -4.12
C TYR A 313 11.10 -10.61 -2.65
N VAL A 314 12.08 -11.05 -1.86
CA VAL A 314 12.00 -11.14 -0.40
C VAL A 314 12.80 -10.00 0.22
N ALA A 315 12.22 -9.37 1.25
CA ALA A 315 12.88 -8.47 2.18
C ALA A 315 12.86 -9.05 3.59
N THR A 316 13.95 -8.84 4.35
CA THR A 316 14.06 -9.39 5.71
C THR A 316 14.40 -8.32 6.72
N HIS A 317 13.65 -8.31 7.83
CA HIS A 317 14.06 -7.65 9.06
C HIS A 317 15.31 -8.36 9.61
N ALA A 318 16.41 -7.66 9.76
CA ALA A 318 17.65 -8.20 10.30
C ALA A 318 18.52 -7.08 10.86
N TYR A 319 18.91 -7.16 12.13
CA TYR A 319 19.83 -6.21 12.75
C TYR A 319 21.27 -6.70 12.72
N THR A 320 21.51 -7.99 12.99
CA THR A 320 22.82 -8.54 13.30
C THR A 320 23.55 -9.11 12.08
N PRO A 321 24.89 -9.19 12.11
CA PRO A 321 25.66 -9.73 10.99
C PRO A 321 25.23 -11.13 10.56
N VAL A 322 24.96 -12.03 11.51
CA VAL A 322 24.57 -13.42 11.21
C VAL A 322 23.23 -13.46 10.46
N ALA A 323 22.24 -12.70 10.92
CA ALA A 323 20.92 -12.65 10.28
C ALA A 323 21.02 -12.05 8.86
N ILE A 324 21.81 -10.98 8.69
CA ILE A 324 22.05 -10.33 7.40
C ILE A 324 22.73 -11.27 6.42
N GLN A 325 23.88 -11.86 6.80
CA GLN A 325 24.68 -12.74 5.94
C GLN A 325 23.88 -13.98 5.52
N ARG A 326 23.12 -14.59 6.45
CA ARG A 326 22.24 -15.73 6.14
C ARG A 326 21.12 -15.34 5.18
N SER A 327 20.50 -14.17 5.37
CA SER A 327 19.49 -13.65 4.44
C SER A 327 20.04 -13.49 3.02
N ILE A 328 21.25 -12.93 2.90
CA ILE A 328 21.92 -12.74 1.60
C ILE A 328 22.26 -14.09 0.96
N ALA A 329 22.77 -15.06 1.75
CA ALA A 329 23.07 -16.41 1.27
C ALA A 329 21.83 -17.13 0.73
N ALA A 330 20.67 -16.89 1.33
CA ALA A 330 19.39 -17.43 0.88
C ALA A 330 18.83 -16.74 -0.40
N GLY A 331 19.36 -15.58 -0.82
CA GLY A 331 18.93 -14.88 -2.02
C GLY A 331 17.99 -13.68 -1.75
N VAL A 332 17.90 -13.19 -0.53
CA VAL A 332 17.13 -11.99 -0.16
C VAL A 332 17.70 -10.76 -0.89
N ARG A 333 16.83 -9.86 -1.34
CA ARG A 333 17.21 -8.69 -2.15
C ARG A 333 17.15 -7.36 -1.40
N CYS A 334 16.56 -7.32 -0.19
CA CYS A 334 16.49 -6.14 0.64
C CYS A 334 16.64 -6.51 2.12
N ILE A 335 17.57 -5.86 2.80
CA ILE A 335 17.73 -5.93 4.26
C ILE A 335 17.03 -4.71 4.86
N GLU A 336 16.09 -4.96 5.77
CA GLU A 336 15.44 -3.94 6.57
C GLU A 336 16.23 -3.73 7.86
N HIS A 337 16.41 -2.47 8.26
CA HIS A 337 17.11 -2.00 9.47
C HIS A 337 18.64 -2.08 9.38
N GLY A 338 19.26 -3.20 9.64
CA GLY A 338 20.72 -3.36 9.58
C GLY A 338 21.54 -2.62 10.65
N HIS A 339 20.91 -2.03 11.68
CA HIS A 339 21.53 -1.10 12.63
C HIS A 339 22.72 -1.68 13.40
N LEU A 340 22.77 -3.00 13.59
CA LEU A 340 23.85 -3.68 14.31
C LEU A 340 24.83 -4.40 13.37
N MET A 341 24.79 -4.11 12.05
CA MET A 341 25.68 -4.76 11.10
C MET A 341 27.14 -4.41 11.34
N ASP A 342 28.00 -5.35 11.01
CA ASP A 342 29.45 -5.15 10.96
C ASP A 342 29.92 -4.72 9.57
N GLU A 343 31.21 -4.43 9.47
CA GLU A 343 31.82 -3.99 8.21
C GLU A 343 31.83 -5.10 7.15
N ALA A 344 31.94 -6.37 7.55
CA ALA A 344 31.90 -7.51 6.64
C ALA A 344 30.52 -7.64 5.98
N SER A 345 29.44 -7.49 6.77
CA SER A 345 28.07 -7.47 6.26
C SER A 345 27.82 -6.30 5.33
N ALA A 346 28.35 -5.10 5.65
CA ALA A 346 28.20 -3.93 4.79
C ALA A 346 28.89 -4.12 3.42
N LYS A 347 30.11 -4.69 3.40
CA LYS A 347 30.80 -5.06 2.15
C LYS A 347 30.00 -6.06 1.35
N LEU A 348 29.48 -7.10 1.98
CA LEU A 348 28.70 -8.14 1.32
C LEU A 348 27.41 -7.59 0.70
N ILE A 349 26.68 -6.69 1.41
CA ILE A 349 25.51 -5.98 0.90
C ILE A 349 25.88 -5.21 -0.38
N ALA A 350 26.95 -4.45 -0.35
CA ALA A 350 27.43 -3.65 -1.50
C ALA A 350 27.84 -4.54 -2.68
N GLU A 351 28.68 -5.56 -2.45
CA GLU A 351 29.16 -6.50 -3.47
C GLU A 351 28.04 -7.27 -4.17
N LYS A 352 27.00 -7.64 -3.43
CA LYS A 352 25.85 -8.36 -3.97
C LYS A 352 24.76 -7.44 -4.51
N GLY A 353 24.91 -6.11 -4.41
CA GLY A 353 23.91 -5.14 -4.87
C GLY A 353 22.57 -5.23 -4.14
N ILE A 354 22.61 -5.66 -2.87
CA ILE A 354 21.41 -5.79 -2.01
C ILE A 354 21.01 -4.41 -1.52
N TRP A 355 19.70 -4.16 -1.44
CA TRP A 355 19.18 -2.93 -0.86
C TRP A 355 19.25 -2.94 0.67
N LEU A 356 19.54 -1.78 1.24
CA LEU A 356 19.40 -1.51 2.67
C LEU A 356 18.28 -0.49 2.87
N SER A 357 17.20 -0.89 3.52
CA SER A 357 16.12 0.00 3.95
C SER A 357 16.28 0.25 5.45
N THR A 358 16.84 1.40 5.80
CA THR A 358 17.20 1.71 7.19
C THR A 358 16.53 3.00 7.67
N GLN A 359 16.33 3.11 8.99
CA GLN A 359 15.55 4.16 9.63
C GLN A 359 16.46 5.06 10.49
N PRO A 360 16.21 6.38 10.50
CA PRO A 360 16.97 7.32 11.33
C PRO A 360 16.46 7.32 12.78
N PHE A 361 16.66 6.23 13.50
CA PHE A 361 16.29 6.12 14.92
C PHE A 361 17.31 6.88 15.78
N LEU A 362 16.99 8.13 16.12
CA LEU A 362 17.89 9.02 16.84
C LEU A 362 17.53 9.18 18.31
N ASP A 363 16.37 8.74 18.72
CA ASP A 363 15.87 8.83 20.08
C ASP A 363 15.02 7.60 20.47
N MET A 364 14.54 7.59 21.70
CA MET A 364 13.75 6.49 22.26
C MET A 364 12.26 6.58 21.95
N SER A 365 11.82 7.52 21.10
CA SER A 365 10.39 7.78 20.86
C SER A 365 9.66 6.57 20.28
N MET A 366 10.32 5.76 19.45
CA MET A 366 9.76 4.54 18.88
C MET A 366 9.43 3.45 19.93
N ALA A 367 10.10 3.48 21.08
CA ALA A 367 9.88 2.52 22.17
C ALA A 367 9.26 3.17 23.43
N ALA A 368 8.81 4.41 23.35
CA ALA A 368 8.33 5.14 24.52
C ALA A 368 7.13 4.47 25.22
N ALA A 369 6.29 3.75 24.48
CA ALA A 369 5.12 3.04 24.98
C ALA A 369 5.41 1.55 25.28
N LEU A 370 6.64 1.08 25.09
CA LEU A 370 7.04 -0.31 25.31
C LEU A 370 7.60 -0.56 26.71
N GLY A 371 7.71 -1.83 27.09
CA GLY A 371 8.26 -2.23 28.38
C GLY A 371 9.77 -2.00 28.50
N PRO A 372 10.33 -2.14 29.73
CA PRO A 372 11.76 -1.89 29.96
C PRO A 372 12.70 -2.75 29.10
N ALA A 373 12.36 -4.03 28.90
CA ALA A 373 13.18 -4.93 28.07
C ALA A 373 13.23 -4.49 26.60
N GLU A 374 12.09 -4.07 26.05
CA GLU A 374 12.00 -3.55 24.69
C GLU A 374 12.73 -2.20 24.56
N GLN A 375 12.67 -1.37 25.58
CA GLN A 375 13.43 -0.12 25.62
C GLN A 375 14.94 -0.38 25.65
N ASP A 376 15.41 -1.43 26.35
CA ASP A 376 16.84 -1.83 26.34
C ASP A 376 17.29 -2.28 24.95
N LYS A 377 16.44 -3.01 24.22
CA LYS A 377 16.68 -3.38 22.83
C LYS A 377 16.75 -2.12 21.95
N MET A 378 15.82 -1.19 22.09
CA MET A 378 15.81 0.05 21.31
C MET A 378 17.05 0.89 21.54
N ARG A 379 17.57 0.99 22.78
CA ARG A 379 18.84 1.69 23.05
C ARG A 379 20.00 1.15 22.22
N GLN A 380 20.09 -0.17 22.06
CA GLN A 380 21.12 -0.80 21.21
C GLN A 380 20.94 -0.40 19.74
N VAL A 381 19.71 -0.42 19.23
CA VAL A 381 19.40 -0.03 17.84
C VAL A 381 19.73 1.45 17.61
N VAL A 382 19.30 2.36 18.50
CA VAL A 382 19.66 3.79 18.43
C VAL A 382 21.15 4.01 18.41
N THR A 383 21.91 3.30 19.26
CA THR A 383 23.39 3.37 19.27
C THR A 383 24.01 2.93 17.95
N GLY A 384 23.38 1.99 17.23
CA GLY A 384 23.83 1.51 15.93
C GLY A 384 23.54 2.44 14.75
N THR A 385 22.64 3.42 14.92
CA THR A 385 22.12 4.23 13.81
C THR A 385 23.20 5.02 13.07
N ASP A 386 24.08 5.73 13.78
CA ASP A 386 25.18 6.46 13.13
C ASP A 386 26.11 5.52 12.34
N ARG A 387 26.38 4.34 12.90
CA ARG A 387 27.26 3.36 12.28
C ARG A 387 26.65 2.77 11.00
N VAL A 388 25.36 2.43 10.97
CA VAL A 388 24.75 1.84 9.78
C VAL A 388 24.77 2.81 8.61
N TYR A 389 24.46 4.09 8.83
CA TYR A 389 24.53 5.12 7.80
C TYR A 389 25.97 5.41 7.34
N ALA A 390 26.92 5.46 8.28
CA ALA A 390 28.35 5.63 7.93
C ALA A 390 28.86 4.46 7.07
N LEU A 391 28.50 3.22 7.40
CA LEU A 391 28.87 2.05 6.60
C LEU A 391 28.16 2.05 5.22
N ALA A 392 26.90 2.41 5.18
CA ALA A 392 26.15 2.51 3.93
C ALA A 392 26.80 3.52 2.98
N LYS A 393 27.17 4.70 3.48
CA LYS A 393 27.87 5.73 2.70
C LYS A 393 29.27 5.29 2.28
N LYS A 394 30.05 4.70 3.21
CA LYS A 394 31.43 4.23 2.96
C LYS A 394 31.50 3.21 1.82
N TYR A 395 30.55 2.29 1.74
CA TYR A 395 30.54 1.21 0.75
C TYR A 395 29.60 1.46 -0.43
N GLY A 396 28.96 2.64 -0.52
CA GLY A 396 28.04 2.96 -1.61
C GLY A 396 26.85 2.01 -1.68
N ILE A 397 26.32 1.58 -0.54
CA ILE A 397 25.20 0.67 -0.48
C ILE A 397 23.96 1.39 -1.01
N LYS A 398 23.19 0.74 -1.88
CA LYS A 398 21.85 1.21 -2.29
C LYS A 398 20.97 1.32 -1.05
N THR A 399 20.72 2.56 -0.62
CA THR A 399 19.99 2.85 0.62
C THR A 399 18.63 3.46 0.32
N ALA A 400 17.60 2.92 0.96
CA ALA A 400 16.22 3.37 0.88
C ALA A 400 15.82 4.06 2.19
N PHE A 401 15.05 5.13 2.10
CA PHE A 401 14.42 5.79 3.24
C PHE A 401 13.12 5.09 3.61
N GLY A 402 12.96 4.76 4.88
CA GLY A 402 11.72 4.28 5.47
C GLY A 402 11.63 4.72 6.93
N THR A 403 10.44 4.77 7.50
CA THR A 403 10.24 5.27 8.86
C THR A 403 9.96 4.18 9.88
N ASP A 404 9.36 3.06 9.47
CA ASP A 404 8.97 1.96 10.35
C ASP A 404 8.07 2.40 11.53
N VAL A 405 7.23 3.40 11.31
CA VAL A 405 6.34 3.90 12.37
C VAL A 405 5.25 2.89 12.67
N LEU A 406 5.14 2.53 13.93
CA LEU A 406 4.16 1.61 14.50
C LEU A 406 3.50 2.21 15.74
N PHE A 407 2.22 1.92 15.93
CA PHE A 407 1.45 2.12 17.16
C PHE A 407 1.44 3.56 17.71
N SER A 408 1.73 4.57 16.88
CA SER A 408 1.82 5.97 17.32
C SER A 408 1.47 6.97 16.23
N LYS A 409 0.31 7.60 16.35
CA LYS A 409 -0.05 8.76 15.52
C LYS A 409 0.97 9.89 15.62
N ALA A 410 1.45 10.18 16.83
CA ALA A 410 2.40 11.27 17.06
C ALA A 410 3.72 11.05 16.30
N LEU A 411 4.18 9.80 16.18
CA LEU A 411 5.34 9.46 15.37
C LEU A 411 5.03 9.55 13.87
N ALA A 412 3.84 9.13 13.44
CA ALA A 412 3.42 9.28 12.05
C ALA A 412 3.40 10.75 11.61
N ASP A 413 2.96 11.65 12.48
CA ASP A 413 2.98 13.10 12.21
C ASP A 413 4.41 13.65 12.03
N ARG A 414 5.45 12.95 12.52
CA ARG A 414 6.89 13.28 12.35
C ARG A 414 7.54 12.62 11.12
N GLN A 415 6.78 12.01 10.23
CA GLN A 415 7.31 11.31 9.04
C GLN A 415 8.27 12.19 8.21
N GLY A 416 7.93 13.46 7.98
CA GLY A 416 8.80 14.44 7.32
C GLY A 416 10.05 14.77 8.14
N SER A 417 9.95 14.88 9.46
CA SER A 417 11.11 15.16 10.34
C SER A 417 12.10 14.00 10.35
N MET A 418 11.64 12.74 10.24
CA MET A 418 12.53 11.59 10.06
C MET A 418 13.28 11.65 8.73
N LEU A 419 12.64 12.12 7.66
CA LEU A 419 13.33 12.37 6.39
C LEU A 419 14.38 13.48 6.52
N ALA A 420 14.03 14.60 7.13
CA ALA A 420 14.94 15.72 7.35
C ALA A 420 16.15 15.32 8.23
N ALA A 421 15.97 14.39 9.17
CA ALA A 421 17.04 13.87 10.01
C ALA A 421 18.17 13.17 9.25
N LEU A 422 17.92 12.71 8.01
CA LEU A 422 18.96 12.11 7.16
C LEU A 422 20.09 13.09 6.84
N THR A 423 19.88 14.41 6.97
CA THR A 423 20.94 15.41 6.79
C THR A 423 22.07 15.33 7.82
N ARG A 424 21.92 14.50 8.84
CA ARG A 424 23.02 14.12 9.71
C ARG A 424 24.15 13.39 8.96
N TRP A 425 23.83 12.68 7.88
CA TRP A 425 24.79 11.85 7.12
C TRP A 425 24.85 12.20 5.63
N TYR A 426 23.82 12.80 5.08
CA TYR A 426 23.64 13.05 3.65
C TYR A 426 23.32 14.52 3.38
N THR A 427 23.54 14.97 2.16
CA THR A 427 23.03 16.28 1.72
C THR A 427 21.50 16.25 1.59
N PRO A 428 20.82 17.41 1.63
CA PRO A 428 19.38 17.46 1.37
C PRO A 428 18.97 16.78 0.05
N ALA A 429 19.76 16.95 -1.00
CA ALA A 429 19.49 16.32 -2.30
C ALA A 429 19.57 14.79 -2.23
N GLU A 430 20.59 14.23 -1.57
CA GLU A 430 20.74 12.78 -1.37
C GLU A 430 19.57 12.24 -0.53
N ALA A 431 19.18 12.93 0.56
CA ALA A 431 18.07 12.52 1.40
C ALA A 431 16.73 12.52 0.64
N LEU A 432 16.46 13.56 -0.17
CA LEU A 432 15.28 13.64 -1.01
C LEU A 432 15.29 12.58 -2.13
N ALA A 433 16.46 12.31 -2.74
CA ALA A 433 16.60 11.24 -3.72
C ALA A 433 16.30 9.85 -3.10
N MET A 434 16.73 9.60 -1.85
CA MET A 434 16.37 8.37 -1.13
C MET A 434 14.84 8.23 -0.97
N ALA A 435 14.15 9.31 -0.62
CA ALA A 435 12.70 9.31 -0.43
C ALA A 435 11.91 9.48 -1.74
N THR A 436 12.55 9.46 -2.90
CA THR A 436 11.90 9.57 -4.21
C THR A 436 12.42 8.52 -5.19
N SER A 437 13.43 8.83 -6.02
CA SER A 437 13.90 7.95 -7.10
C SER A 437 14.55 6.66 -6.59
N ALA A 438 15.33 6.70 -5.51
CA ALA A 438 15.96 5.50 -4.95
C ALA A 438 14.91 4.54 -4.39
N ASN A 439 13.94 5.05 -3.62
CA ASN A 439 12.82 4.24 -3.15
C ASN A 439 12.01 3.66 -4.33
N ALA A 440 11.76 4.43 -5.38
CA ALA A 440 11.08 3.94 -6.58
C ALA A 440 11.87 2.83 -7.29
N GLU A 441 13.21 2.91 -7.32
CA GLU A 441 14.07 1.84 -7.85
C GLU A 441 13.95 0.57 -7.00
N LEU A 442 13.95 0.67 -5.66
CA LEU A 442 13.68 -0.46 -4.78
C LEU A 442 12.32 -1.08 -5.06
N LEU A 443 11.26 -0.28 -5.18
CA LEU A 443 9.91 -0.76 -5.48
C LEU A 443 9.82 -1.47 -6.84
N SER A 444 10.67 -1.12 -7.81
CA SER A 444 10.72 -1.77 -9.12
C SER A 444 11.14 -3.25 -9.06
N LEU A 445 11.79 -3.69 -7.96
CA LEU A 445 12.09 -5.11 -7.72
C LEU A 445 10.83 -5.98 -7.65
N SER A 446 9.67 -5.39 -7.46
CA SER A 446 8.38 -6.11 -7.53
C SER A 446 8.10 -6.69 -8.93
N GLY A 447 8.83 -6.27 -9.96
CA GLY A 447 8.74 -6.82 -11.32
C GLY A 447 7.30 -6.90 -11.83
N PRO A 448 6.84 -8.08 -12.30
CA PRO A 448 5.44 -8.26 -12.74
C PRO A 448 4.38 -8.09 -11.62
N ARG A 449 4.80 -8.07 -10.36
CA ARG A 449 3.91 -7.83 -9.20
C ARG A 449 3.84 -6.36 -8.81
N ASN A 450 4.47 -5.46 -9.60
CA ASN A 450 4.33 -4.02 -9.41
C ASN A 450 2.88 -3.59 -9.67
N PRO A 451 2.14 -3.11 -8.65
CA PRO A 451 0.73 -2.74 -8.80
C PRO A 451 0.52 -1.42 -9.55
N TYR A 452 1.59 -0.64 -9.75
CA TYR A 452 1.53 0.68 -10.38
C TYR A 452 2.62 0.81 -11.46
N PRO A 453 2.46 0.15 -12.62
CA PRO A 453 3.46 0.17 -13.68
C PRO A 453 3.67 1.59 -14.22
N GLY A 454 4.93 2.00 -14.31
CA GLY A 454 5.34 3.32 -14.79
C GLY A 454 6.57 3.84 -14.04
N LYS A 455 7.09 4.98 -14.50
CA LYS A 455 8.17 5.68 -13.80
C LYS A 455 7.61 6.39 -12.57
N LEU A 456 8.16 6.10 -11.41
CA LEU A 456 7.76 6.67 -10.12
C LEU A 456 8.94 7.42 -9.48
N GLY A 457 8.67 8.38 -8.60
CA GLY A 457 9.68 9.10 -7.81
C GLY A 457 10.56 10.05 -8.63
N VAL A 458 10.13 10.45 -9.83
CA VAL A 458 10.85 11.37 -10.71
C VAL A 458 9.91 12.36 -11.38
N VAL A 459 10.43 13.55 -11.73
CA VAL A 459 9.75 14.52 -12.59
C VAL A 459 10.36 14.43 -13.98
N GLU A 460 9.84 13.52 -14.79
CA GLU A 460 10.26 13.28 -16.18
C GLU A 460 9.02 13.06 -17.06
N GLU A 461 9.12 13.37 -18.35
CA GLU A 461 8.05 13.06 -19.31
C GLU A 461 7.75 11.55 -19.34
N GLY A 462 6.47 11.21 -19.30
CA GLY A 462 5.96 9.83 -19.21
C GLY A 462 5.94 9.25 -17.79
N ALA A 463 6.46 9.93 -16.77
CA ALA A 463 6.38 9.51 -15.38
C ALA A 463 4.96 9.66 -14.83
N LEU A 464 4.66 8.87 -13.78
CA LEU A 464 3.43 9.05 -13.01
C LEU A 464 3.41 10.44 -12.37
N ALA A 465 2.30 11.14 -12.49
CA ALA A 465 2.16 12.50 -11.97
C ALA A 465 1.82 12.48 -10.47
N ASP A 466 2.79 12.05 -9.67
CA ASP A 466 2.81 12.15 -8.21
C ASP A 466 3.77 13.28 -7.87
N LEU A 467 3.23 14.47 -7.53
CA LEU A 467 3.98 15.73 -7.51
C LEU A 467 3.65 16.55 -6.26
N LEU A 468 4.67 17.25 -5.76
CA LEU A 468 4.55 18.24 -4.70
C LEU A 468 5.05 19.59 -5.23
N LEU A 469 4.27 20.66 -5.00
CA LEU A 469 4.75 22.03 -5.17
C LEU A 469 5.10 22.57 -3.78
N VAL A 470 6.38 22.89 -3.59
CA VAL A 470 6.93 23.27 -2.28
C VAL A 470 7.17 24.78 -2.25
N ASP A 471 6.67 25.43 -1.18
CA ASP A 471 6.92 26.86 -0.94
C ASP A 471 8.33 27.03 -0.33
N GLY A 472 9.30 27.28 -1.19
CA GLY A 472 10.73 27.33 -0.88
C GLY A 472 11.55 26.31 -1.67
N ASN A 473 12.85 26.22 -1.35
CA ASN A 473 13.78 25.28 -1.98
C ASN A 473 14.18 24.17 -0.99
N PRO A 474 13.66 22.93 -1.13
CA PRO A 474 13.98 21.85 -0.21
C PRO A 474 15.42 21.31 -0.37
N LEU A 475 16.14 21.65 -1.45
CA LEU A 475 17.57 21.36 -1.59
C LEU A 475 18.45 22.27 -0.74
N ASP A 476 18.00 23.49 -0.45
CA ASP A 476 18.70 24.43 0.46
C ASP A 476 18.24 24.24 1.91
N ASN A 477 16.96 23.89 2.10
CA ASN A 477 16.36 23.70 3.41
C ASN A 477 15.38 22.51 3.42
N ILE A 478 15.88 21.36 3.77
CA ILE A 478 15.05 20.13 3.84
C ILE A 478 13.99 20.18 4.95
N THR A 479 14.13 21.04 5.97
CA THR A 479 13.12 21.14 7.04
C THR A 479 11.75 21.61 6.54
N LEU A 480 11.67 22.11 5.30
CA LEU A 480 10.39 22.38 4.64
C LEU A 480 9.47 21.15 4.58
N VAL A 481 10.02 19.92 4.55
CA VAL A 481 9.24 18.68 4.57
C VAL A 481 8.64 18.35 5.94
N GLU A 482 9.06 19.03 7.01
CA GLU A 482 8.57 18.79 8.36
C GLU A 482 7.20 19.45 8.62
N ASP A 483 6.87 20.52 7.88
CA ASP A 483 5.57 21.18 7.96
C ASP A 483 4.87 21.14 6.58
N PRO A 484 4.35 19.98 6.17
CA PRO A 484 3.66 19.80 4.90
C PRO A 484 2.36 20.59 4.81
N ALA A 485 1.74 20.91 5.96
CA ALA A 485 0.51 21.70 5.99
C ALA A 485 0.75 23.11 5.44
N LYS A 486 1.88 23.71 5.78
CA LYS A 486 2.30 25.04 5.33
C LYS A 486 3.02 24.97 3.98
N ASN A 487 4.03 24.09 3.88
CA ASN A 487 5.05 24.20 2.83
C ASN A 487 4.71 23.43 1.54
N PHE A 488 3.87 22.38 1.60
CA PHE A 488 3.41 21.71 0.39
C PHE A 488 2.12 22.39 -0.10
N VAL A 489 2.28 23.39 -0.96
CA VAL A 489 1.14 24.21 -1.44
C VAL A 489 0.28 23.46 -2.47
N VAL A 490 0.84 22.48 -3.17
CA VAL A 490 0.09 21.51 -3.98
C VAL A 490 0.55 20.10 -3.67
N ILE A 491 -0.40 19.20 -3.53
CA ILE A 491 -0.17 17.73 -3.43
C ILE A 491 -1.00 17.08 -4.52
N MET A 492 -0.32 16.39 -5.44
CA MET A 492 -0.91 15.66 -6.55
C MET A 492 -0.48 14.19 -6.49
N LYS A 493 -1.42 13.26 -6.71
CA LYS A 493 -1.15 11.83 -6.90
C LYS A 493 -1.93 11.34 -8.12
N GLY A 494 -1.23 10.70 -9.06
CA GLY A 494 -1.84 10.20 -10.30
C GLY A 494 -2.57 11.28 -11.09
N GLY A 495 -2.03 12.50 -11.13
CA GLY A 495 -2.63 13.64 -11.80
C GLY A 495 -3.83 14.30 -11.08
N LYS A 496 -4.35 13.67 -10.02
CA LYS A 496 -5.42 14.23 -9.19
C LYS A 496 -4.84 15.12 -8.10
N VAL A 497 -5.34 16.37 -8.03
CA VAL A 497 -4.94 17.36 -7.01
C VAL A 497 -5.73 17.08 -5.72
N TYR A 498 -5.02 16.80 -4.62
CA TYR A 498 -5.61 16.57 -3.30
C TYR A 498 -5.50 17.81 -2.39
N LYS A 499 -4.50 18.66 -2.66
CA LYS A 499 -4.32 19.94 -1.98
C LYS A 499 -3.90 20.99 -3.01
N ASN A 500 -4.49 22.15 -2.97
CA ASN A 500 -4.04 23.35 -3.70
C ASN A 500 -4.41 24.59 -2.88
N ILE A 501 -3.43 25.24 -2.30
CA ILE A 501 -3.56 26.50 -1.55
C ILE A 501 -2.79 27.65 -2.22
N VAL A 502 -2.39 27.47 -3.48
CA VAL A 502 -1.80 28.57 -4.28
C VAL A 502 -2.88 29.64 -4.49
N PRO A 503 -2.62 30.92 -4.19
CA PRO A 503 -3.56 31.99 -4.45
C PRO A 503 -3.95 32.02 -5.94
N ARG A 504 -5.23 32.27 -6.21
CA ARG A 504 -5.75 32.40 -7.58
C ARG A 504 -5.41 33.75 -8.17
#